data_be4438566dac2700c16d63156ab5dabd
#
_entry.id   be4438566dac2700c16d63156ab5dabd
#
_cell.length_a   1.000
_cell.length_b   1.000
_cell.length_c   1.000
_cell.angle_alpha   90.00
_cell.angle_beta   90.00
_cell.angle_gamma   90.00
#
_symmetry.space_group_name_H-M   'P 1'
#
loop_
_entity.id
_entity.type
_entity.pdbx_description
1 polymer ?
#
loop_
_entity_poly.entity_id
_entity_poly.type
_entity_poly.pdbx_seq_one_letter_code
_entity_poly.pdbx_strand_id
1 'polypeptide(L)'
;IFLPFLLAGCFNSGTVPVSPGGKYSDWTVMVFLNGDNDLYKDAWQDFDSLEVVGSTDQVKVIVQFDPFWGDAARYIVEKDTLSNHISSPVLESLGEANMGDGVELADFVRFCAENYPARRYALIIWDHGTGFKSKDISFDEFPEDSITIPELERALSLSTTYLGGKIDFLGMDACLMAMVEVAYQVRNYARVLVTSQELEPGEGWDYETILGNLVTHPTMDERGLA
;
A
#
# COMPACT_ATOMS: atom_id res chain seq x y z
N ILE A 1 -16.03 39.96 -32.43
CA ILE A 1 -15.15 38.93 -32.96
C ILE A 1 -14.37 38.34 -31.78
N PHE A 2 -14.85 37.20 -31.21
CA PHE A 2 -14.14 36.45 -30.18
C PHE A 2 -13.42 35.29 -30.84
N LEU A 3 -12.11 35.24 -30.71
CA LEU A 3 -11.29 34.09 -31.08
C LEU A 3 -11.20 33.16 -29.87
N PRO A 4 -11.48 31.85 -29.98
CA PRO A 4 -11.18 30.90 -28.93
C PRO A 4 -9.71 30.49 -29.00
N PHE A 5 -8.99 30.68 -27.88
CA PHE A 5 -7.68 30.10 -27.66
C PHE A 5 -7.84 28.61 -27.42
N LEU A 6 -7.41 27.80 -28.39
CA LEU A 6 -7.17 26.35 -28.16
C LEU A 6 -5.82 26.20 -27.46
N LEU A 7 -5.84 25.84 -26.19
CA LEU A 7 -4.67 25.30 -25.51
C LEU A 7 -4.54 23.81 -25.88
N ALA A 8 -3.69 23.52 -26.84
CA ALA A 8 -3.24 22.15 -27.10
C ALA A 8 -2.22 21.77 -26.01
N GLY A 9 -2.67 21.04 -25.01
CA GLY A 9 -1.81 20.37 -24.04
C GLY A 9 -1.12 19.20 -24.73
N CYS A 10 0.17 19.31 -25.02
CA CYS A 10 0.99 18.17 -25.40
C CYS A 10 1.11 17.25 -24.20
N PHE A 11 0.47 16.08 -24.27
CA PHE A 11 0.79 14.96 -23.39
C PHE A 11 2.17 14.45 -23.78
N ASN A 12 3.16 14.81 -22.99
CA ASN A 12 4.50 14.30 -23.12
C ASN A 12 4.51 12.89 -22.53
N SER A 13 4.83 11.89 -23.34
CA SER A 13 5.02 10.49 -22.94
C SER A 13 6.08 10.43 -21.84
N GLY A 14 5.63 10.00 -20.65
CA GLY A 14 6.32 10.11 -19.40
C GLY A 14 7.73 9.54 -19.34
N THR A 15 8.68 10.42 -19.23
CA THR A 15 9.87 10.16 -18.45
C THR A 15 9.58 10.65 -17.03
N VAL A 16 9.59 9.71 -16.06
CA VAL A 16 9.53 10.02 -14.63
C VAL A 16 10.55 11.14 -14.35
N PRO A 17 10.17 12.26 -13.71
CA PRO A 17 11.12 13.32 -13.42
C PRO A 17 12.19 12.79 -12.47
N VAL A 18 13.40 12.63 -13.00
CA VAL A 18 14.58 12.31 -12.21
C VAL A 18 14.91 13.54 -11.38
N SER A 19 14.72 13.44 -10.06
CA SER A 19 15.27 14.43 -9.13
C SER A 19 16.79 14.52 -9.35
N PRO A 20 17.35 15.72 -9.58
CA PRO A 20 18.78 15.84 -9.84
C PRO A 20 19.57 15.41 -8.58
N GLY A 21 20.11 14.19 -8.58
CA GLY A 21 21.00 13.67 -7.54
C GLY A 21 20.37 12.69 -6.55
N GLY A 22 19.09 12.39 -6.62
CA GLY A 22 18.42 11.40 -5.76
C GLY A 22 18.64 9.97 -6.28
N LYS A 23 19.30 9.15 -5.48
CA LYS A 23 19.44 7.73 -5.73
C LYS A 23 18.07 7.09 -5.47
N TYR A 24 17.48 6.42 -6.49
CA TYR A 24 16.27 5.61 -6.28
C TYR A 24 16.54 4.58 -5.20
N SER A 25 15.61 4.40 -4.28
CA SER A 25 15.63 3.23 -3.39
C SER A 25 15.49 1.95 -4.22
N ASP A 26 15.93 0.82 -3.69
CA ASP A 26 15.72 -0.46 -4.35
C ASP A 26 14.25 -0.88 -4.24
N TRP A 27 13.62 -0.57 -3.09
CA TRP A 27 12.22 -0.83 -2.82
C TRP A 27 11.51 0.36 -2.16
N THR A 28 10.25 0.55 -2.52
CA THR A 28 9.26 1.25 -1.70
C THR A 28 8.16 0.25 -1.35
N VAL A 29 8.07 -0.07 -0.06
CA VAL A 29 7.01 -0.90 0.52
C VAL A 29 5.91 0.03 0.99
N MET A 30 4.73 -0.14 0.44
CA MET A 30 3.52 0.64 0.70
C MET A 30 2.56 -0.26 1.47
N VAL A 31 2.20 0.12 2.69
CA VAL A 31 1.23 -0.63 3.51
C VAL A 31 -0.01 0.23 3.70
N PHE A 32 -1.11 -0.25 3.16
CA PHE A 32 -2.45 0.34 3.32
C PHE A 32 -3.10 -0.38 4.48
N LEU A 33 -2.97 0.20 5.68
CA LEU A 33 -3.27 -0.40 6.97
C LEU A 33 -4.55 0.19 7.52
N ASN A 34 -5.67 -0.49 7.29
CA ASN A 34 -6.96 -0.07 7.80
C ASN A 34 -7.23 -0.69 9.17
N GLY A 35 -7.20 0.11 10.21
CA GLY A 35 -7.50 -0.28 11.58
C GLY A 35 -8.79 0.35 12.11
N ASP A 36 -9.61 0.99 11.25
CA ASP A 36 -10.91 1.53 11.66
C ASP A 36 -12.00 0.45 11.62
N ASN A 37 -11.78 -0.60 12.42
CA ASN A 37 -12.70 -1.72 12.62
C ASN A 37 -12.31 -2.54 13.85
N ASP A 38 -12.86 -3.74 14.02
CA ASP A 38 -12.58 -4.61 15.15
C ASP A 38 -11.17 -5.21 15.20
N LEU A 39 -10.38 -5.10 14.10
CA LEU A 39 -8.95 -5.47 14.04
C LEU A 39 -8.01 -4.34 14.51
N TYR A 40 -8.52 -3.25 15.09
CA TYR A 40 -7.70 -2.09 15.47
C TYR A 40 -6.46 -2.41 16.32
N LYS A 41 -6.54 -3.43 17.16
CA LYS A 41 -5.40 -3.84 18.02
C LYS A 41 -4.30 -4.50 17.23
N ASP A 42 -4.70 -5.34 16.28
CA ASP A 42 -3.77 -6.07 15.43
C ASP A 42 -3.09 -5.11 14.45
N ALA A 43 -3.83 -4.13 13.90
CA ALA A 43 -3.30 -3.06 13.09
C ALA A 43 -2.20 -2.24 13.82
N TRP A 44 -2.42 -1.92 15.09
CA TRP A 44 -1.42 -1.25 15.93
C TRP A 44 -0.18 -2.11 16.16
N GLN A 45 -0.34 -3.41 16.40
CA GLN A 45 0.77 -4.34 16.62
C GLN A 45 1.58 -4.53 15.34
N ASP A 46 0.92 -4.59 14.19
CA ASP A 46 1.59 -4.71 12.91
C ASP A 46 2.35 -3.44 12.54
N PHE A 47 1.80 -2.26 12.84
CA PHE A 47 2.56 -1.03 12.68
C PHE A 47 3.82 -1.03 13.57
N ASP A 48 3.67 -1.41 14.85
CA ASP A 48 4.79 -1.54 15.80
C ASP A 48 5.86 -2.53 15.27
N SER A 49 5.42 -3.65 14.68
CA SER A 49 6.31 -4.65 14.07
C SER A 49 7.07 -4.10 12.85
N LEU A 50 6.46 -3.22 12.05
CA LEU A 50 7.15 -2.51 10.97
C LEU A 50 8.25 -1.60 11.52
N GLU A 51 8.04 -0.93 12.67
CA GLU A 51 9.01 -0.05 13.31
C GLU A 51 10.22 -0.80 13.88
N VAL A 52 10.09 -2.09 14.24
CA VAL A 52 11.24 -2.89 14.68
C VAL A 52 12.35 -2.89 13.63
N VAL A 53 12.00 -2.85 12.37
CA VAL A 53 12.95 -2.81 11.25
C VAL A 53 13.15 -1.41 10.70
N GLY A 54 12.07 -0.71 10.36
CA GLY A 54 12.08 0.64 9.82
C GLY A 54 12.62 0.78 8.40
N SER A 55 12.60 1.99 7.91
CA SER A 55 13.13 2.36 6.60
C SER A 55 14.65 2.46 6.60
N THR A 56 15.27 2.22 5.43
CA THR A 56 16.69 2.44 5.16
C THR A 56 16.86 3.32 3.92
N ASP A 57 18.10 3.58 3.51
CA ASP A 57 18.34 4.29 2.24
C ASP A 57 17.88 3.50 1.03
N GLN A 58 17.94 2.16 1.11
CA GLN A 58 17.63 1.25 0.00
C GLN A 58 16.18 0.74 0.03
N VAL A 59 15.54 0.73 1.19
CA VAL A 59 14.16 0.27 1.38
C VAL A 59 13.38 1.35 2.13
N LYS A 60 12.38 1.93 1.49
CA LYS A 60 11.43 2.84 2.14
C LYS A 60 10.17 2.07 2.50
N VAL A 61 9.70 2.26 3.72
CA VAL A 61 8.44 1.70 4.21
C VAL A 61 7.52 2.85 4.52
N ILE A 62 6.43 2.94 3.76
CA ILE A 62 5.43 4.00 3.87
C ILE A 62 4.12 3.34 4.25
N VAL A 63 3.50 3.85 5.31
CA VAL A 63 2.21 3.34 5.80
C VAL A 63 1.18 4.45 5.67
N GLN A 64 0.04 4.15 5.09
CA GLN A 64 -1.19 4.91 5.36
C GLN A 64 -1.96 4.11 6.40
N PHE A 65 -2.13 4.69 7.57
CA PHE A 65 -2.77 4.07 8.71
C PHE A 65 -4.01 4.86 9.12
N ASP A 66 -5.12 4.17 9.19
CA ASP A 66 -6.36 4.68 9.77
C ASP A 66 -6.64 3.92 11.08
N PRO A 67 -6.45 4.53 12.24
CA PRO A 67 -6.74 3.91 13.52
C PRO A 67 -8.22 4.07 13.88
N PHE A 68 -8.81 3.12 14.58
CA PHE A 68 -10.19 3.17 15.09
C PHE A 68 -10.51 4.44 15.90
N TRP A 69 -9.52 5.05 16.53
CA TRP A 69 -9.63 6.32 17.25
C TRP A 69 -8.54 7.28 16.81
N GLY A 70 -8.92 8.34 16.19
CA GLY A 70 -8.02 9.41 15.76
C GLY A 70 -8.09 9.63 14.25
N ASP A 71 -7.23 10.49 13.78
CA ASP A 71 -7.14 10.83 12.37
C ASP A 71 -6.25 9.83 11.62
N ALA A 72 -6.65 9.46 10.42
CA ALA A 72 -5.80 8.75 9.48
C ALA A 72 -4.59 9.61 9.08
N ALA A 73 -3.46 8.96 8.83
CA ALA A 73 -2.26 9.65 8.40
C ALA A 73 -1.33 8.74 7.58
N ARG A 74 -0.42 9.39 6.84
CA ARG A 74 0.69 8.73 6.14
C ARG A 74 1.97 8.89 6.94
N TYR A 75 2.73 7.82 7.04
CA TYR A 75 3.96 7.75 7.83
C TYR A 75 5.10 7.24 6.97
N ILE A 76 6.32 7.73 7.23
CA ILE A 76 7.52 6.98 6.89
C ILE A 76 7.94 6.20 8.12
N VAL A 77 8.02 4.89 8.00
CA VAL A 77 8.36 4.06 9.15
C VAL A 77 9.84 4.23 9.49
N GLU A 78 10.11 4.68 10.70
CA GLU A 78 11.46 4.76 11.27
C GLU A 78 11.68 3.63 12.27
N LYS A 79 12.94 3.20 12.42
CA LYS A 79 13.27 2.13 13.34
C LYS A 79 13.05 2.56 14.79
N ASP A 80 12.21 1.80 15.49
CA ASP A 80 11.99 1.89 16.92
C ASP A 80 11.90 0.48 17.55
N THR A 81 12.13 0.39 18.84
CA THR A 81 12.02 -0.85 19.62
C THR A 81 11.14 -0.67 20.85
N LEU A 82 10.40 0.43 20.93
CA LEU A 82 9.42 0.69 21.98
C LEU A 82 8.09 0.08 21.58
N SER A 83 7.70 -1.00 22.23
CA SER A 83 6.42 -1.64 21.93
C SER A 83 5.21 -0.81 22.39
N ASN A 84 4.12 -0.94 21.64
CA ASN A 84 2.86 -0.22 21.85
C ASN A 84 2.96 1.31 21.72
N HIS A 85 3.85 1.79 20.89
CA HIS A 85 4.05 3.21 20.63
C HIS A 85 4.51 3.44 19.20
N ILE A 86 3.71 4.11 18.39
CA ILE A 86 4.12 4.54 17.05
C ILE A 86 4.95 5.81 17.21
N SER A 87 6.23 5.73 16.86
CA SER A 87 7.20 6.84 16.93
C SER A 87 7.52 7.41 15.54
N SER A 88 7.10 6.74 14.50
CA SER A 88 7.33 7.13 13.11
C SER A 88 6.75 8.51 12.79
N PRO A 89 7.48 9.36 12.07
CA PRO A 89 7.01 10.71 11.76
C PRO A 89 5.83 10.68 10.78
N VAL A 90 4.84 11.51 11.08
CA VAL A 90 3.71 11.79 10.18
C VAL A 90 4.22 12.60 8.98
N LEU A 91 3.93 12.12 7.79
CA LEU A 91 4.19 12.80 6.52
C LEU A 91 3.02 13.69 6.11
N GLU A 92 1.80 13.18 6.31
CA GLU A 92 0.56 13.85 5.95
C GLU A 92 -0.55 13.39 6.89
N SER A 93 -1.32 14.32 7.45
CA SER A 93 -2.56 14.03 8.18
C SER A 93 -3.73 14.11 7.22
N LEU A 94 -4.58 13.11 7.23
CA LEU A 94 -5.71 12.97 6.31
C LEU A 94 -7.05 13.36 6.96
N GLY A 95 -7.09 13.44 8.31
CA GLY A 95 -8.35 13.46 9.04
C GLY A 95 -9.03 12.10 8.98
N GLU A 96 -10.35 12.09 9.01
CA GLU A 96 -11.12 10.88 8.72
C GLU A 96 -10.90 10.48 7.27
N ALA A 97 -10.52 9.23 7.00
CA ALA A 97 -10.28 8.72 5.66
C ALA A 97 -11.11 7.46 5.42
N ASN A 98 -11.77 7.38 4.29
CA ASN A 98 -12.48 6.16 3.89
C ASN A 98 -11.49 5.14 3.29
N MET A 99 -10.92 4.29 4.11
CA MET A 99 -10.02 3.22 3.66
C MET A 99 -10.76 2.09 2.92
N GLY A 100 -12.10 2.12 2.93
CA GLY A 100 -12.97 1.30 2.10
C GLY A 100 -13.15 1.84 0.66
N ASP A 101 -12.53 2.95 0.28
CA ASP A 101 -12.61 3.51 -1.08
C ASP A 101 -11.35 3.17 -1.90
N GLY A 102 -11.54 2.52 -3.05
CA GLY A 102 -10.44 2.25 -3.97
C GLY A 102 -9.74 3.50 -4.52
N VAL A 103 -10.39 4.67 -4.48
CA VAL A 103 -9.75 5.94 -4.86
C VAL A 103 -8.72 6.34 -3.82
N GLU A 104 -9.00 6.15 -2.54
CA GLU A 104 -8.06 6.41 -1.45
C GLU A 104 -6.81 5.51 -1.55
N LEU A 105 -7.00 4.22 -1.85
CA LEU A 105 -5.90 3.30 -2.14
C LEU A 105 -5.02 3.79 -3.30
N ALA A 106 -5.64 4.21 -4.40
CA ALA A 106 -4.90 4.71 -5.57
C ALA A 106 -4.17 6.03 -5.27
N ASP A 107 -4.75 6.91 -4.45
CA ASP A 107 -4.13 8.17 -4.03
C ASP A 107 -2.91 7.92 -3.13
N PHE A 108 -3.00 6.96 -2.23
CA PHE A 108 -1.86 6.53 -1.42
C PHE A 108 -0.69 6.04 -2.30
N VAL A 109 -0.97 5.19 -3.29
CA VAL A 109 0.07 4.73 -4.23
C VAL A 109 0.65 5.89 -5.04
N ARG A 110 -0.18 6.85 -5.48
CA ARG A 110 0.27 8.07 -6.15
C ARG A 110 1.22 8.87 -5.26
N PHE A 111 0.84 9.10 -4.00
CA PHE A 111 1.68 9.79 -3.02
C PHE A 111 3.05 9.12 -2.89
N CYS A 112 3.08 7.79 -2.77
CA CYS A 112 4.33 7.04 -2.67
C CYS A 112 5.17 7.13 -3.94
N ALA A 113 4.56 7.04 -5.12
CA ALA A 113 5.25 7.14 -6.40
C ALA A 113 5.92 8.52 -6.58
N GLU A 114 5.25 9.59 -6.17
CA GLU A 114 5.73 10.96 -6.30
C GLU A 114 6.83 11.31 -5.29
N ASN A 115 6.73 10.82 -4.06
CA ASN A 115 7.61 11.23 -2.96
C ASN A 115 8.73 10.22 -2.65
N TYR A 116 8.51 8.94 -2.94
CA TYR A 116 9.42 7.82 -2.63
C TYR A 116 9.67 6.94 -3.84
N PRO A 117 10.22 7.50 -4.95
CA PRO A 117 10.46 6.73 -6.16
C PRO A 117 11.51 5.63 -5.92
N ALA A 118 11.21 4.43 -6.42
CA ALA A 118 12.04 3.24 -6.25
C ALA A 118 12.18 2.46 -7.56
N ARG A 119 13.05 1.46 -7.55
CA ARG A 119 13.19 0.50 -8.66
C ARG A 119 12.09 -0.54 -8.66
N ARG A 120 11.55 -0.86 -7.47
CA ARG A 120 10.48 -1.83 -7.26
C ARG A 120 9.50 -1.31 -6.22
N TYR A 121 8.27 -1.73 -6.36
CA TYR A 121 7.20 -1.35 -5.46
C TYR A 121 6.48 -2.58 -4.94
N ALA A 122 6.37 -2.69 -3.61
CA ALA A 122 5.48 -3.61 -2.93
C ALA A 122 4.26 -2.82 -2.42
N LEU A 123 3.07 -3.34 -2.68
CA LEU A 123 1.83 -2.85 -2.08
C LEU A 123 1.24 -3.97 -1.23
N ILE A 124 0.99 -3.68 0.02
CA ILE A 124 0.31 -4.58 0.97
C ILE A 124 -0.99 -3.91 1.38
N ILE A 125 -2.10 -4.61 1.19
CA ILE A 125 -3.43 -4.20 1.65
C ILE A 125 -3.74 -5.07 2.86
N TRP A 126 -3.90 -4.43 4.00
CA TRP A 126 -4.07 -5.07 5.29
C TRP A 126 -5.46 -4.78 5.84
N ASP A 127 -6.24 -5.80 6.11
CA ASP A 127 -7.51 -5.75 6.85
C ASP A 127 -8.29 -7.07 6.65
N HIS A 128 -9.59 -7.05 6.97
CA HIS A 128 -10.54 -8.09 6.58
C HIS A 128 -10.55 -8.32 5.07
N GLY A 129 -10.76 -9.59 4.69
CA GLY A 129 -11.01 -9.99 3.32
C GLY A 129 -12.09 -11.06 3.28
N THR A 130 -12.91 -11.04 2.25
CA THR A 130 -14.04 -11.98 2.09
C THR A 130 -14.04 -12.68 0.72
N GLY A 131 -12.99 -12.45 -0.08
CA GLY A 131 -12.93 -12.93 -1.46
C GLY A 131 -13.99 -12.25 -2.34
N PHE A 132 -14.43 -12.94 -3.40
CA PHE A 132 -15.36 -12.34 -4.37
C PHE A 132 -16.85 -12.46 -4.00
N LYS A 133 -17.20 -13.23 -2.95
CA LYS A 133 -18.60 -13.65 -2.72
C LYS A 133 -19.48 -12.65 -2.01
N SER A 134 -18.93 -11.86 -1.13
CA SER A 134 -19.77 -11.00 -0.27
C SER A 134 -19.33 -9.57 -0.16
N LYS A 135 -18.18 -9.24 -0.58
CA LYS A 135 -17.51 -7.95 -0.62
C LYS A 135 -16.04 -8.11 -0.18
N ASP A 136 -14.97 -8.08 -0.98
CA ASP A 136 -14.21 -6.92 -0.79
C ASP A 136 -13.06 -7.12 0.18
N ILE A 137 -12.19 -6.19 0.16
CA ILE A 137 -11.04 -6.05 1.03
C ILE A 137 -11.08 -4.64 1.66
N SER A 138 -10.46 -4.47 2.83
CA SER A 138 -10.38 -3.19 3.53
C SER A 138 -11.74 -2.67 3.94
N PHE A 139 -12.30 -3.23 5.00
CA PHE A 139 -13.56 -2.79 5.60
C PHE A 139 -13.31 -1.64 6.57
N ASP A 140 -13.95 -0.53 6.31
CA ASP A 140 -13.92 0.68 7.09
C ASP A 140 -15.25 0.85 7.84
N GLU A 141 -15.21 1.06 9.15
CA GLU A 141 -16.43 1.19 9.97
C GLU A 141 -17.00 2.60 9.90
N PHE A 142 -16.17 3.62 9.61
CA PHE A 142 -16.58 5.01 9.53
C PHE A 142 -16.01 5.74 8.30
N PRO A 143 -16.70 5.77 7.12
CA PRO A 143 -18.06 5.29 6.86
C PRO A 143 -18.08 3.78 6.66
N GLU A 144 -19.21 3.14 6.89
CA GLU A 144 -19.38 1.69 6.63
C GLU A 144 -19.22 1.39 5.14
N ASP A 145 -17.96 1.08 4.71
CA ASP A 145 -17.58 0.86 3.32
C ASP A 145 -16.51 -0.23 3.18
N SER A 146 -16.26 -0.73 1.98
CA SER A 146 -15.16 -1.63 1.67
C SER A 146 -14.84 -1.65 0.18
N ILE A 147 -13.56 -1.85 -0.16
CA ILE A 147 -13.10 -1.89 -1.56
C ILE A 147 -13.64 -3.15 -2.23
N THR A 148 -14.58 -3.01 -3.15
CA THR A 148 -15.08 -4.12 -3.97
C THR A 148 -14.01 -4.61 -4.95
N ILE A 149 -14.08 -5.86 -5.39
CA ILE A 149 -13.11 -6.39 -6.36
C ILE A 149 -13.04 -5.56 -7.66
N PRO A 150 -14.15 -5.04 -8.23
CA PRO A 150 -14.07 -4.12 -9.36
C PRO A 150 -13.44 -2.76 -9.01
N GLU A 151 -13.56 -2.25 -7.78
CA GLU A 151 -12.88 -1.03 -7.31
C GLU A 151 -11.41 -1.28 -7.10
N LEU A 152 -11.05 -2.41 -6.51
CA LEU A 152 -9.66 -2.85 -6.40
C LEU A 152 -8.99 -2.90 -7.79
N GLU A 153 -9.64 -3.48 -8.80
CA GLU A 153 -9.12 -3.47 -10.16
C GLU A 153 -8.86 -2.05 -10.68
N ARG A 154 -9.82 -1.14 -10.49
CA ARG A 154 -9.66 0.26 -10.92
C ARG A 154 -8.54 0.96 -10.17
N ALA A 155 -8.46 0.77 -8.85
CA ALA A 155 -7.38 1.32 -8.01
C ALA A 155 -6.00 0.84 -8.47
N LEU A 156 -5.84 -0.47 -8.71
CA LEU A 156 -4.60 -1.05 -9.20
C LEU A 156 -4.25 -0.59 -10.63
N SER A 157 -5.25 -0.39 -11.48
CA SER A 157 -5.05 0.17 -12.83
C SER A 157 -4.50 1.60 -12.77
N LEU A 158 -5.04 2.46 -11.91
CA LEU A 158 -4.53 3.80 -11.65
C LEU A 158 -3.12 3.74 -11.04
N SER A 159 -2.92 2.88 -10.06
CA SER A 159 -1.62 2.66 -9.40
C SER A 159 -0.52 2.32 -10.41
N THR A 160 -0.78 1.41 -11.36
CA THR A 160 0.20 1.08 -12.41
C THR A 160 0.53 2.26 -13.32
N THR A 161 -0.40 3.19 -13.48
CA THR A 161 -0.16 4.44 -14.22
C THR A 161 0.77 5.38 -13.46
N TYR A 162 0.56 5.53 -12.16
CA TYR A 162 1.39 6.37 -11.30
C TYR A 162 2.81 5.81 -11.13
N LEU A 163 2.93 4.49 -10.99
CA LEU A 163 4.22 3.81 -10.86
C LEU A 163 4.98 3.67 -12.18
N GLY A 164 4.33 3.92 -13.33
CA GLY A 164 4.91 3.72 -14.65
C GLY A 164 5.08 2.25 -15.04
N GLY A 165 4.42 1.32 -14.35
CA GLY A 165 4.52 -0.12 -14.59
C GLY A 165 3.70 -0.93 -13.60
N LYS A 166 3.83 -2.26 -13.68
CA LYS A 166 3.17 -3.15 -12.73
C LYS A 166 3.76 -3.02 -11.33
N ILE A 167 2.92 -3.20 -10.31
CA ILE A 167 3.34 -3.44 -8.94
C ILE A 167 4.18 -4.72 -8.92
N ASP A 168 5.39 -4.67 -8.36
CA ASP A 168 6.27 -5.84 -8.35
C ASP A 168 5.73 -6.91 -7.39
N PHE A 169 5.31 -6.52 -6.20
CA PHE A 169 4.73 -7.40 -5.19
C PHE A 169 3.39 -6.82 -4.70
N LEU A 170 2.30 -7.54 -4.92
CA LEU A 170 0.99 -7.23 -4.34
C LEU A 170 0.71 -8.23 -3.23
N GLY A 171 0.69 -7.76 -2.01
CA GLY A 171 0.28 -8.50 -0.83
C GLY A 171 -1.15 -8.16 -0.43
N MET A 172 -1.90 -9.14 0.00
CA MET A 172 -3.17 -8.94 0.69
C MET A 172 -3.11 -9.73 1.98
N ASP A 173 -2.74 -9.05 3.06
CA ASP A 173 -2.79 -9.59 4.42
C ASP A 173 -4.25 -9.53 4.88
N ALA A 174 -5.02 -10.47 4.36
CA ALA A 174 -6.46 -10.50 4.45
C ALA A 174 -7.01 -11.90 4.15
N CYS A 175 -8.09 -12.29 4.82
CA CYS A 175 -8.72 -13.58 4.67
C CYS A 175 -9.24 -13.81 3.24
N LEU A 176 -9.14 -15.05 2.73
CA LEU A 176 -9.85 -15.56 1.56
C LEU A 176 -9.55 -14.87 0.21
N MET A 177 -8.51 -14.05 0.14
CA MET A 177 -8.21 -13.27 -1.08
C MET A 177 -7.49 -14.07 -2.17
N ALA A 178 -7.02 -15.32 -1.91
CA ALA A 178 -6.38 -16.18 -2.93
C ALA A 178 -7.38 -16.94 -3.81
N MET A 179 -8.57 -16.42 -3.98
CA MET A 179 -9.54 -17.01 -4.92
C MET A 179 -9.14 -16.72 -6.37
N VAL A 180 -9.42 -17.66 -7.27
CA VAL A 180 -9.07 -17.52 -8.69
C VAL A 180 -9.73 -16.30 -9.34
N GLU A 181 -10.92 -15.92 -8.89
CA GLU A 181 -11.65 -14.75 -9.36
C GLU A 181 -10.92 -13.46 -9.01
N VAL A 182 -10.41 -13.36 -7.78
CA VAL A 182 -9.58 -12.22 -7.32
C VAL A 182 -8.27 -12.19 -8.10
N ALA A 183 -7.55 -13.31 -8.14
CA ALA A 183 -6.29 -13.41 -8.87
C ALA A 183 -6.45 -13.08 -10.36
N TYR A 184 -7.55 -13.52 -10.98
CA TYR A 184 -7.88 -13.20 -12.37
C TYR A 184 -8.08 -11.68 -12.56
N GLN A 185 -8.76 -11.02 -11.62
CA GLN A 185 -9.04 -9.60 -11.70
C GLN A 185 -7.76 -8.75 -11.60
N VAL A 186 -6.86 -9.11 -10.68
CA VAL A 186 -5.64 -8.32 -10.43
C VAL A 186 -4.43 -8.70 -11.29
N ARG A 187 -4.48 -9.79 -12.06
CA ARG A 187 -3.36 -10.38 -12.84
C ARG A 187 -2.62 -9.42 -13.77
N ASN A 188 -3.29 -8.38 -14.23
CA ASN A 188 -2.68 -7.43 -15.17
C ASN A 188 -1.86 -6.35 -14.47
N TYR A 189 -2.02 -6.17 -13.16
CA TYR A 189 -1.52 -5.03 -12.40
C TYR A 189 -0.34 -5.37 -11.48
N ALA A 190 -0.15 -6.64 -11.15
CA ALA A 190 0.96 -7.10 -10.32
C ALA A 190 1.82 -8.15 -11.06
N ARG A 191 3.08 -8.31 -10.62
CA ARG A 191 3.99 -9.37 -11.08
C ARG A 191 3.84 -10.62 -10.22
N VAL A 192 3.77 -10.42 -8.91
CA VAL A 192 3.57 -11.45 -7.90
C VAL A 192 2.39 -11.05 -7.03
N LEU A 193 1.54 -12.02 -6.70
CA LEU A 193 0.44 -11.89 -5.75
C LEU A 193 0.70 -12.88 -4.60
N VAL A 194 0.65 -12.38 -3.37
CA VAL A 194 0.74 -13.16 -2.13
C VAL A 194 -0.51 -12.87 -1.30
N THR A 195 -1.24 -13.91 -0.95
CA THR A 195 -2.50 -13.79 -0.19
C THR A 195 -2.99 -15.17 0.26
N SER A 196 -3.97 -15.22 1.17
CA SER A 196 -4.45 -16.44 1.79
C SER A 196 -5.66 -17.06 1.07
N GLN A 197 -5.71 -18.40 1.05
CA GLN A 197 -6.89 -19.16 0.62
C GLN A 197 -7.92 -19.35 1.74
N GLU A 198 -7.47 -19.22 2.98
CA GLU A 198 -8.24 -19.47 4.21
C GLU A 198 -8.30 -18.20 5.06
N LEU A 199 -8.81 -18.33 6.27
CA LEU A 199 -8.74 -17.27 7.26
C LEU A 199 -7.28 -17.04 7.68
N GLU A 200 -6.87 -15.80 7.73
CA GLU A 200 -5.60 -15.40 8.32
C GLU A 200 -5.72 -15.36 9.84
N PRO A 201 -4.67 -15.67 10.60
CA PRO A 201 -4.61 -15.35 12.02
C PRO A 201 -4.74 -13.84 12.25
N GLY A 202 -5.30 -13.41 13.40
CA GLY A 202 -5.42 -11.99 13.72
C GLY A 202 -4.08 -11.26 13.83
N GLU A 203 -3.00 -11.98 14.16
CA GLU A 203 -1.64 -11.46 14.20
C GLU A 203 -1.05 -11.14 12.81
N GLY A 204 -1.77 -11.45 11.71
CA GLY A 204 -1.35 -11.13 10.35
C GLY A 204 -0.01 -11.75 9.95
N TRP A 205 0.74 -11.04 9.10
CA TRP A 205 2.05 -11.46 8.60
C TRP A 205 3.19 -11.10 9.55
N ASP A 206 4.26 -11.89 9.55
CA ASP A 206 5.49 -11.59 10.31
C ASP A 206 6.30 -10.45 9.62
N TYR A 207 5.85 -9.20 9.82
CA TYR A 207 6.46 -8.02 9.21
C TYR A 207 7.91 -7.82 9.62
N GLU A 208 8.28 -8.15 10.86
CA GLU A 208 9.66 -8.07 11.33
C GLU A 208 10.57 -8.98 10.49
N THR A 209 10.18 -10.24 10.28
CA THR A 209 10.96 -11.17 9.46
C THR A 209 10.96 -10.78 7.99
N ILE A 210 9.82 -10.40 7.41
CA ILE A 210 9.69 -10.01 6.00
C ILE A 210 10.56 -8.80 5.69
N LEU A 211 10.40 -7.71 6.44
CA LEU A 211 11.17 -6.49 6.25
C LEU A 211 12.64 -6.66 6.63
N GLY A 212 12.93 -7.41 7.71
CA GLY A 212 14.30 -7.73 8.13
C GLY A 212 15.09 -8.42 7.03
N ASN A 213 14.48 -9.37 6.33
CA ASN A 213 15.06 -10.01 5.16
C ASN A 213 15.24 -9.02 3.99
N LEU A 214 14.23 -8.19 3.71
CA LEU A 214 14.29 -7.23 2.62
C LEU A 214 15.37 -6.17 2.83
N VAL A 215 15.49 -5.58 4.02
CA VAL A 215 16.53 -4.57 4.30
C VAL A 215 17.93 -5.15 4.31
N THR A 216 18.06 -6.45 4.62
CA THR A 216 19.35 -7.17 4.59
C THR A 216 19.73 -7.55 3.15
N HIS A 217 18.75 -7.78 2.29
CA HIS A 217 18.95 -8.18 0.89
C HIS A 217 18.14 -7.29 -0.07
N PRO A 218 18.37 -5.98 -0.11
CA PRO A 218 17.49 -5.02 -0.81
C PRO A 218 17.49 -5.20 -2.33
N THR A 219 18.43 -5.96 -2.88
CA THR A 219 18.49 -6.27 -4.31
C THR A 219 17.66 -7.50 -4.70
N MET A 220 17.02 -8.20 -3.75
CA MET A 220 16.14 -9.33 -4.08
C MET A 220 15.02 -8.86 -5.04
N ASP A 221 14.57 -9.79 -5.86
CA ASP A 221 13.43 -9.54 -6.73
C ASP A 221 12.10 -9.83 -6.01
N GLU A 222 11.00 -9.61 -6.72
CA GLU A 222 9.64 -9.81 -6.20
C GLU A 222 9.34 -11.26 -5.82
N ARG A 223 10.07 -12.23 -6.38
CA ARG A 223 9.91 -13.65 -6.04
C ARG A 223 10.71 -14.03 -4.80
N GLY A 224 11.82 -13.32 -4.59
CA GLY A 224 12.61 -13.48 -3.37
C GLY A 224 11.90 -12.87 -2.16
N LEU A 225 11.03 -11.87 -2.36
CA LEU A 225 10.21 -11.27 -1.32
C LEU A 225 8.99 -12.15 -0.99
N ALA A 226 8.42 -12.86 -1.96
CA ALA A 226 7.28 -13.77 -1.81
C ALA A 226 7.66 -15.10 -1.13
#